data_94d9a25867532fde27009912b52e9bc6
#
_entry.id   94d9a25867532fde27009912b52e9bc6
#
_cell.length_a   1.000
_cell.length_b   1.000
_cell.length_c   1.000
_cell.angle_alpha   90.00
_cell.angle_beta   90.00
_cell.angle_gamma   90.00
#
_symmetry.space_group_name_H-M   'P 1'
#
loop_
_entity.id
_entity.type
_entity.pdbx_description
1 polymer ?
#
loop_
_entity_poly.entity_id
_entity_poly.type
_entity_poly.pdbx_seq_one_letter_code
_entity_poly.pdbx_strand_id
1 'polypeptide(L)'
;MQHLLAKVAKGQKTSKDLTWEEAKQAMRLMIEGTATQAQIGAFLTAMRFKSESVTELAAFTATARQYVPPVPVRSGLGVVDVPVYAGKRETFHAIVPAAIIAAAAGAVVLLHGVDGPADRRGVSSVLKLLGIPTDQTAKLVGPELEKKGFAYLDLALYHPPVSRFLEMRQELGVRNFFHPVARMLNPARAASQVIGLSHPPYFEKTIEALRMLSCPRALVIRGVEGDPELSIGNSTRLLELKDERITPFTFQPKDAGLAMATFREMAGFPAEQREREADLIKRLVANEIQGG
;
A
#
# COMPACT_ATOMS: atom_id res chain seq x y z
N MET A 1 9.39 26.03 0.78
CA MET A 1 8.13 25.62 0.10
C MET A 1 7.69 26.58 -1.01
N GLN A 2 7.72 27.92 -0.83
CA GLN A 2 7.21 28.87 -1.83
C GLN A 2 7.77 28.71 -3.25
N HIS A 3 9.10 28.59 -3.41
CA HIS A 3 9.74 28.40 -4.71
C HIS A 3 9.36 27.08 -5.39
N LEU A 4 9.13 26.03 -4.62
CA LEU A 4 8.67 24.73 -5.12
C LEU A 4 7.22 24.81 -5.60
N LEU A 5 6.36 25.50 -4.82
CA LEU A 5 5.00 25.82 -5.24
C LEU A 5 4.97 26.62 -6.53
N ALA A 6 5.77 27.69 -6.62
CA ALA A 6 5.88 28.50 -7.82
C ALA A 6 6.31 27.72 -9.06
N LYS A 7 7.02 26.59 -8.89
CA LYS A 7 7.44 25.71 -9.98
C LYS A 7 6.30 24.76 -10.44
N VAL A 8 5.56 24.17 -9.52
CA VAL A 8 4.56 23.14 -9.81
C VAL A 8 3.14 23.69 -10.02
N ALA A 9 2.87 24.92 -9.62
CA ALA A 9 1.54 25.54 -9.65
C ALA A 9 1.36 26.61 -10.74
N LYS A 10 2.18 26.62 -11.79
CA LYS A 10 2.10 27.63 -12.88
C LYS A 10 0.93 27.46 -13.85
N GLY A 11 0.22 26.34 -13.78
CA GLY A 11 -0.86 25.98 -14.70
C GLY A 11 -0.49 24.77 -15.56
N GLN A 12 -1.50 24.17 -16.16
CA GLN A 12 -1.41 22.85 -16.79
C GLN A 12 -0.29 22.69 -17.85
N LYS A 13 -0.01 23.78 -18.59
CA LYS A 13 1.01 23.77 -19.66
C LYS A 13 2.38 24.30 -19.24
N THR A 14 2.48 24.95 -18.09
CA THR A 14 3.69 25.69 -17.67
C THR A 14 4.28 25.19 -16.36
N SER A 15 3.58 24.33 -15.63
CA SER A 15 4.11 23.62 -14.47
C SER A 15 5.25 22.70 -14.90
N LYS A 16 6.31 22.66 -14.09
CA LYS A 16 7.51 21.85 -14.35
C LYS A 16 7.65 20.80 -13.26
N ASP A 17 8.25 19.67 -13.62
CA ASP A 17 8.62 18.65 -12.66
C ASP A 17 9.71 19.18 -11.72
N LEU A 18 9.64 18.72 -10.48
CA LEU A 18 10.70 18.92 -9.51
C LEU A 18 11.88 18.02 -9.87
N THR A 19 13.08 18.53 -9.68
CA THR A 19 14.26 17.67 -9.65
C THR A 19 14.21 16.74 -8.46
N TRP A 20 15.05 15.72 -8.46
CA TRP A 20 15.19 14.79 -7.33
C TRP A 20 15.42 15.52 -5.99
N GLU A 21 16.32 16.50 -5.96
CA GLU A 21 16.63 17.25 -4.72
C GLU A 21 15.50 18.20 -4.33
N GLU A 22 14.83 18.84 -5.27
CA GLU A 22 13.65 19.68 -4.99
C GLU A 22 12.49 18.85 -4.41
N ALA A 23 12.23 17.67 -4.95
CA ALA A 23 11.20 16.76 -4.45
C ALA A 23 11.55 16.29 -3.02
N LYS A 24 12.80 15.93 -2.75
CA LYS A 24 13.28 15.60 -1.40
C LYS A 24 13.08 16.77 -0.44
N GLN A 25 13.42 17.98 -0.88
CA GLN A 25 13.25 19.19 -0.06
C GLN A 25 11.75 19.42 0.26
N ALA A 26 10.86 19.31 -0.74
CA ALA A 26 9.42 19.43 -0.51
C ALA A 26 8.92 18.44 0.55
N MET A 27 9.33 17.18 0.45
CA MET A 27 8.94 16.13 1.38
C MET A 27 9.45 16.41 2.80
N ARG A 28 10.71 16.83 2.94
CA ARG A 28 11.27 17.19 4.26
C ARG A 28 10.48 18.34 4.90
N LEU A 29 10.26 19.42 4.17
CA LEU A 29 9.51 20.58 4.67
C LEU A 29 8.11 20.21 5.17
N MET A 30 7.46 19.24 4.52
CA MET A 30 6.15 18.74 4.94
C MET A 30 6.25 17.85 6.18
N ILE A 31 7.13 16.83 6.17
CA ILE A 31 7.26 15.87 7.28
C ILE A 31 7.74 16.53 8.55
N GLU A 32 8.71 17.44 8.45
CA GLU A 32 9.30 18.17 9.58
C GLU A 32 8.41 19.31 10.10
N GLY A 33 7.27 19.56 9.46
CA GLY A 33 6.31 20.58 9.88
C GLY A 33 6.76 22.01 9.61
N THR A 34 7.82 22.24 8.81
CA THR A 34 8.30 23.56 8.43
C THR A 34 7.37 24.26 7.43
N ALA A 35 6.68 23.49 6.59
CA ALA A 35 5.67 24.00 5.69
C ALA A 35 4.33 24.24 6.44
N THR A 36 3.68 25.38 6.18
CA THR A 36 2.35 25.66 6.74
C THR A 36 1.28 24.75 6.11
N GLN A 37 0.15 24.56 6.82
CA GLN A 37 -0.97 23.75 6.29
C GLN A 37 -1.48 24.28 4.93
N ALA A 38 -1.54 25.60 4.78
CA ALA A 38 -1.90 26.23 3.50
C ALA A 38 -0.92 25.89 2.38
N GLN A 39 0.38 25.89 2.67
CA GLN A 39 1.43 25.50 1.71
C GLN A 39 1.34 24.01 1.35
N ILE A 40 1.09 23.14 2.34
CA ILE A 40 0.92 21.70 2.13
C ILE A 40 -0.31 21.45 1.25
N GLY A 41 -1.48 22.00 1.61
CA GLY A 41 -2.71 21.84 0.82
C GLY A 41 -2.56 22.34 -0.62
N ALA A 42 -1.97 23.53 -0.81
CA ALA A 42 -1.70 24.08 -2.14
C ALA A 42 -0.74 23.17 -2.94
N PHE A 43 0.31 22.66 -2.31
CA PHE A 43 1.27 21.77 -2.97
C PHE A 43 0.65 20.43 -3.37
N LEU A 44 -0.11 19.80 -2.48
CA LEU A 44 -0.81 18.54 -2.77
C LEU A 44 -1.81 18.70 -3.92
N THR A 45 -2.55 19.80 -3.93
CA THR A 45 -3.50 20.12 -5.00
C THR A 45 -2.79 20.41 -6.33
N ALA A 46 -1.73 21.20 -6.32
CA ALA A 46 -0.93 21.48 -7.51
C ALA A 46 -0.32 20.19 -8.11
N MET A 47 0.27 19.35 -7.28
CA MET A 47 0.82 18.06 -7.70
C MET A 47 -0.26 17.12 -8.25
N ARG A 48 -1.47 17.12 -7.69
CA ARG A 48 -2.59 16.34 -8.22
C ARG A 48 -2.96 16.75 -9.64
N PHE A 49 -2.99 18.06 -9.94
CA PHE A 49 -3.30 18.58 -11.28
C PHE A 49 -2.15 18.38 -12.26
N LYS A 50 -0.91 18.61 -11.82
CA LYS A 50 0.29 18.40 -12.64
C LYS A 50 0.50 16.92 -12.94
N SER A 51 0.14 16.04 -12.03
CA SER A 51 0.55 14.65 -11.91
C SER A 51 2.05 14.49 -11.63
N GLU A 52 2.40 13.61 -10.72
CA GLU A 52 3.78 13.35 -10.34
C GLU A 52 4.54 12.63 -11.46
N SER A 53 5.79 13.00 -11.69
CA SER A 53 6.71 12.19 -12.49
C SER A 53 7.21 10.97 -11.69
N VAL A 54 7.80 10.00 -12.35
CA VAL A 54 8.43 8.84 -11.70
C VAL A 54 9.55 9.29 -10.76
N THR A 55 10.38 10.26 -11.20
CA THR A 55 11.46 10.82 -10.39
C THR A 55 10.95 11.49 -9.12
N GLU A 56 9.89 12.30 -9.23
CA GLU A 56 9.25 12.93 -8.07
C GLU A 56 8.71 11.89 -7.09
N LEU A 57 7.98 10.90 -7.60
CA LEU A 57 7.41 9.84 -6.78
C LEU A 57 8.47 9.02 -6.05
N ALA A 58 9.57 8.67 -6.75
CA ALA A 58 10.70 7.97 -6.16
C ALA A 58 11.41 8.83 -5.10
N ALA A 59 11.66 10.11 -5.37
CA ALA A 59 12.32 11.03 -4.44
C ALA A 59 11.48 11.29 -3.18
N PHE A 60 10.16 11.46 -3.33
CA PHE A 60 9.23 11.56 -2.20
C PHE A 60 9.28 10.30 -1.34
N THR A 61 9.24 9.13 -1.96
CA THR A 61 9.29 7.84 -1.24
C THR A 61 10.64 7.66 -0.54
N ALA A 62 11.76 7.91 -1.23
CA ALA A 62 13.10 7.81 -0.64
C ALA A 62 13.26 8.69 0.60
N THR A 63 12.69 9.89 0.55
CA THR A 63 12.73 10.82 1.69
C THR A 63 11.82 10.36 2.82
N ALA A 64 10.58 9.96 2.52
CA ALA A 64 9.65 9.46 3.55
C ALA A 64 10.20 8.23 4.27
N ARG A 65 10.88 7.31 3.57
CA ARG A 65 11.55 6.14 4.16
C ARG A 65 12.61 6.50 5.22
N GLN A 66 13.22 7.68 5.16
CA GLN A 66 14.23 8.12 6.16
C GLN A 66 13.60 8.37 7.53
N TYR A 67 12.31 8.63 7.59
CA TYR A 67 11.55 8.88 8.82
C TYR A 67 10.81 7.62 9.32
N VAL A 68 10.96 6.49 8.66
CA VAL A 68 10.40 5.21 9.13
C VAL A 68 11.30 4.62 10.20
N PRO A 69 10.80 4.37 11.43
CA PRO A 69 11.59 3.68 12.45
C PRO A 69 11.87 2.24 11.98
N PRO A 70 13.09 1.72 12.26
CA PRO A 70 13.45 0.40 11.81
C PRO A 70 12.60 -0.69 12.48
N VAL A 71 12.11 -1.64 11.70
CA VAL A 71 11.56 -2.91 12.18
C VAL A 71 12.75 -3.85 12.39
N PRO A 72 13.08 -4.25 13.63
CA PRO A 72 14.25 -5.07 13.91
C PRO A 72 13.97 -6.52 13.50
N VAL A 73 14.50 -6.93 12.37
CA VAL A 73 14.47 -8.32 11.90
C VAL A 73 15.88 -8.83 11.66
N ARG A 74 16.12 -10.12 11.93
CA ARG A 74 17.42 -10.75 11.65
C ARG A 74 17.79 -10.63 10.18
N SER A 75 19.07 -10.45 9.92
CA SER A 75 19.59 -10.43 8.55
C SER A 75 19.26 -11.74 7.81
N GLY A 76 18.84 -11.61 6.55
CA GLY A 76 18.49 -12.77 5.73
C GLY A 76 17.07 -13.32 5.95
N LEU A 77 16.28 -12.73 6.87
CA LEU A 77 14.86 -13.05 6.96
C LEU A 77 14.15 -12.52 5.69
N GLY A 78 13.69 -13.42 4.85
CA GLY A 78 13.05 -13.10 3.57
C GLY A 78 11.66 -12.48 3.72
N VAL A 79 11.60 -11.26 4.31
CA VAL A 79 10.32 -10.54 4.50
C VAL A 79 9.73 -10.15 3.16
N VAL A 80 8.43 -10.37 3.00
CA VAL A 80 7.59 -9.83 1.93
C VAL A 80 6.77 -8.69 2.50
N ASP A 81 6.97 -7.50 1.95
CA ASP A 81 6.26 -6.27 2.33
C ASP A 81 4.96 -6.15 1.54
N VAL A 82 3.83 -6.01 2.23
CA VAL A 82 2.49 -5.99 1.63
C VAL A 82 1.66 -4.83 2.18
N PRO A 83 1.62 -3.69 1.47
CA PRO A 83 0.83 -2.53 1.86
C PRO A 83 -0.68 -2.74 1.63
N VAL A 84 -1.50 -2.45 2.63
CA VAL A 84 -2.96 -2.63 2.64
C VAL A 84 -3.66 -1.33 3.05
N TYR A 85 -3.79 -0.40 2.11
CA TYR A 85 -4.30 0.97 2.33
C TYR A 85 -5.64 1.26 1.67
N ALA A 86 -6.17 0.33 0.88
CA ALA A 86 -7.34 0.61 0.07
C ALA A 86 -8.64 0.56 0.88
N GLY A 87 -8.75 -0.41 1.74
CA GLY A 87 -10.00 -0.79 2.39
C GLY A 87 -11.04 -1.29 1.38
N LYS A 88 -11.96 -2.11 1.83
CA LYS A 88 -13.00 -2.74 0.99
C LYS A 88 -14.35 -2.10 1.22
N ARG A 89 -15.10 -1.95 0.14
CA ARG A 89 -16.52 -1.54 0.20
C ARG A 89 -17.45 -2.74 0.14
N GLU A 90 -17.18 -3.64 -0.77
CA GLU A 90 -18.11 -4.71 -1.14
C GLU A 90 -17.47 -6.09 -1.13
N THR A 91 -16.17 -6.21 -1.42
CA THR A 91 -15.48 -7.49 -1.52
C THR A 91 -14.79 -7.88 -0.21
N PHE A 92 -14.48 -9.14 -0.10
CA PHE A 92 -13.75 -9.76 1.01
C PHE A 92 -12.25 -9.39 0.98
N HIS A 93 -11.59 -9.27 2.14
CA HIS A 93 -10.14 -9.08 2.22
C HIS A 93 -9.40 -10.40 2.03
N ALA A 94 -9.30 -10.88 0.79
CA ALA A 94 -8.60 -12.12 0.47
C ALA A 94 -7.11 -12.07 0.84
N ILE A 95 -6.51 -10.89 0.91
CA ILE A 95 -5.12 -10.71 1.30
C ILE A 95 -4.83 -11.17 2.75
N VAL A 96 -5.83 -11.09 3.66
CA VAL A 96 -5.64 -11.48 5.06
C VAL A 96 -5.45 -12.99 5.20
N PRO A 97 -6.38 -13.86 4.76
CA PRO A 97 -6.15 -15.30 4.83
C PRO A 97 -4.99 -15.74 3.94
N ALA A 98 -4.77 -15.10 2.77
CA ALA A 98 -3.63 -15.42 1.92
C ALA A 98 -2.29 -15.17 2.62
N ALA A 99 -2.14 -14.07 3.35
CA ALA A 99 -0.94 -13.78 4.12
C ALA A 99 -0.72 -14.75 5.29
N ILE A 100 -1.80 -15.13 6.00
CA ILE A 100 -1.74 -16.11 7.08
C ILE A 100 -1.35 -17.49 6.56
N ILE A 101 -1.96 -17.94 5.45
CA ILE A 101 -1.64 -19.22 4.80
C ILE A 101 -0.19 -19.24 4.28
N ALA A 102 0.25 -18.15 3.64
CA ALA A 102 1.62 -18.01 3.18
C ALA A 102 2.62 -18.08 4.34
N ALA A 103 2.32 -17.45 5.48
CA ALA A 103 3.14 -17.54 6.68
C ALA A 103 3.18 -18.97 7.25
N ALA A 104 2.06 -19.67 7.29
CA ALA A 104 2.01 -21.07 7.68
C ALA A 104 2.81 -21.99 6.74
N ALA A 105 2.95 -21.60 5.46
CA ALA A 105 3.79 -22.27 4.47
C ALA A 105 5.27 -21.85 4.53
N GLY A 106 5.68 -21.02 5.50
CA GLY A 106 7.07 -20.62 5.73
C GLY A 106 7.48 -19.27 5.12
N ALA A 107 6.57 -18.51 4.52
CA ALA A 107 6.83 -17.13 4.14
C ALA A 107 6.87 -16.22 5.37
N VAL A 108 7.52 -15.05 5.25
CA VAL A 108 7.49 -14.03 6.28
C VAL A 108 6.81 -12.78 5.70
N VAL A 109 5.60 -12.49 6.15
CA VAL A 109 4.73 -11.46 5.56
C VAL A 109 4.48 -10.33 6.54
N LEU A 110 4.89 -9.12 6.17
CA LEU A 110 4.52 -7.91 6.89
C LEU A 110 3.40 -7.19 6.14
N LEU A 111 2.21 -7.18 6.72
CA LEU A 111 1.16 -6.25 6.29
C LEU A 111 1.41 -4.90 6.95
N HIS A 112 1.24 -3.81 6.23
CA HIS A 112 1.22 -2.47 6.81
C HIS A 112 0.18 -1.58 6.14
N GLY A 113 -0.42 -0.68 6.90
CA GLY A 113 -1.49 0.14 6.36
C GLY A 113 -2.11 1.07 7.39
N VAL A 114 -3.22 1.65 7.02
CA VAL A 114 -4.11 2.40 7.90
C VAL A 114 -5.54 2.22 7.39
N ASP A 115 -6.48 2.13 8.30
CA ASP A 115 -7.89 2.04 7.93
C ASP A 115 -8.33 3.32 7.20
N GLY A 116 -9.06 3.15 6.12
CA GLY A 116 -9.52 4.24 5.27
C GLY A 116 -10.77 4.94 5.82
N PRO A 117 -11.47 5.70 4.96
CA PRO A 117 -12.73 6.34 5.31
C PRO A 117 -13.77 5.38 5.87
N ALA A 118 -14.72 5.90 6.65
CA ALA A 118 -15.74 5.11 7.36
C ALA A 118 -16.64 4.25 6.42
N ASP A 119 -16.73 4.61 5.15
CA ASP A 119 -17.47 3.86 4.12
C ASP A 119 -16.71 2.62 3.59
N ARG A 120 -15.55 2.31 4.20
CA ARG A 120 -14.72 1.16 3.84
C ARG A 120 -14.33 0.36 5.07
N ARG A 121 -14.28 -0.97 4.91
CA ARG A 121 -13.64 -1.81 5.92
C ARG A 121 -12.13 -1.73 5.73
N GLY A 122 -11.41 -1.42 6.79
CA GLY A 122 -9.96 -1.49 6.82
C GLY A 122 -9.48 -2.87 7.29
N VAL A 123 -8.30 -3.24 6.84
CA VAL A 123 -7.66 -4.51 7.22
C VAL A 123 -7.42 -4.58 8.74
N SER A 124 -7.06 -3.45 9.39
CA SER A 124 -6.77 -3.45 10.83
C SER A 124 -7.99 -3.83 11.65
N SER A 125 -9.18 -3.38 11.25
CA SER A 125 -10.42 -3.72 11.93
C SER A 125 -10.77 -5.22 11.86
N VAL A 126 -10.46 -5.86 10.73
CA VAL A 126 -10.63 -7.31 10.56
C VAL A 126 -9.61 -8.08 11.38
N LEU A 127 -8.33 -7.68 11.35
CA LEU A 127 -7.26 -8.30 12.13
C LEU A 127 -7.54 -8.28 13.64
N LYS A 128 -8.08 -7.17 14.17
CA LYS A 128 -8.51 -7.08 15.57
C LYS A 128 -9.55 -8.15 15.93
N LEU A 129 -10.55 -8.38 15.08
CA LEU A 129 -11.56 -9.42 15.28
C LEU A 129 -11.00 -10.85 15.19
N LEU A 130 -9.86 -11.01 14.50
CA LEU A 130 -9.11 -12.26 14.45
C LEU A 130 -8.17 -12.45 15.66
N GLY A 131 -8.09 -11.46 16.56
CA GLY A 131 -7.15 -11.49 17.69
C GLY A 131 -5.69 -11.21 17.31
N ILE A 132 -5.46 -10.62 16.13
CA ILE A 132 -4.13 -10.24 15.66
C ILE A 132 -3.85 -8.80 16.11
N PRO A 133 -2.73 -8.54 16.81
CA PRO A 133 -2.39 -7.20 17.28
C PRO A 133 -2.21 -6.20 16.13
N THR A 134 -2.78 -5.00 16.28
CA THR A 134 -2.70 -3.92 15.28
C THR A 134 -2.16 -2.61 15.85
N ASP A 135 -1.87 -2.57 17.14
CA ASP A 135 -1.41 -1.41 17.90
C ASP A 135 0.05 -1.52 18.34
N GLN A 136 0.80 -2.40 17.69
CA GLN A 136 2.20 -2.63 18.00
C GLN A 136 3.12 -1.59 17.36
N THR A 137 4.19 -1.25 18.09
CA THR A 137 5.28 -0.44 17.54
C THR A 137 6.20 -1.28 16.64
N ALA A 138 6.97 -0.61 15.78
CA ALA A 138 7.95 -1.28 14.90
C ALA A 138 8.90 -2.22 15.66
N LYS A 139 9.27 -1.86 16.91
CA LYS A 139 10.14 -2.70 17.77
C LYS A 139 9.52 -4.02 18.17
N LEU A 140 8.21 -4.08 18.36
CA LEU A 140 7.48 -5.29 18.76
C LEU A 140 7.15 -6.17 17.56
N VAL A 141 6.91 -5.57 16.40
CA VAL A 141 6.57 -6.25 15.15
C VAL A 141 7.72 -7.15 14.65
N GLY A 142 8.97 -6.71 14.78
CA GLY A 142 10.12 -7.50 14.33
C GLY A 142 10.21 -8.90 14.94
N PRO A 143 10.25 -9.04 16.29
CA PRO A 143 10.23 -10.34 16.95
C PRO A 143 8.99 -11.19 16.63
N GLU A 144 7.84 -10.55 16.41
CA GLU A 144 6.61 -11.24 16.03
C GLU A 144 6.72 -11.85 14.63
N LEU A 145 7.25 -11.09 13.67
CA LEU A 145 7.55 -11.58 12.32
C LEU A 145 8.49 -12.79 12.35
N GLU A 146 9.55 -12.73 13.16
CA GLU A 146 10.49 -13.84 13.28
C GLU A 146 9.87 -15.10 13.89
N LYS A 147 8.96 -14.93 14.83
CA LYS A 147 8.32 -16.04 15.56
C LYS A 147 7.14 -16.65 14.81
N LYS A 148 6.30 -15.80 14.19
CA LYS A 148 5.01 -16.22 13.61
C LYS A 148 5.00 -16.20 12.08
N GLY A 149 5.99 -15.58 11.43
CA GLY A 149 6.00 -15.37 9.98
C GLY A 149 4.98 -14.35 9.50
N PHE A 150 4.19 -13.73 10.39
CA PHE A 150 3.16 -12.78 10.05
C PHE A 150 3.03 -11.67 11.10
N ALA A 151 2.91 -10.42 10.68
CA ALA A 151 2.57 -9.30 11.53
C ALA A 151 1.89 -8.17 10.75
N TYR A 152 1.27 -7.25 11.48
CA TYR A 152 0.70 -6.00 10.95
C TYR A 152 1.34 -4.78 11.63
N LEU A 153 1.57 -3.73 10.84
CA LEU A 153 2.12 -2.46 11.36
C LEU A 153 1.25 -1.28 10.89
N ASP A 154 0.67 -0.56 11.84
CA ASP A 154 -0.20 0.58 11.54
C ASP A 154 0.62 1.82 11.15
N LEU A 155 0.25 2.46 10.03
CA LEU A 155 0.91 3.66 9.52
C LEU A 155 0.89 4.82 10.52
N ALA A 156 -0.21 5.00 11.24
CA ALA A 156 -0.34 6.08 12.22
C ALA A 156 0.67 5.94 13.37
N LEU A 157 1.10 4.71 13.66
CA LEU A 157 2.10 4.44 14.69
C LEU A 157 3.54 4.57 14.19
N TYR A 158 3.84 4.13 12.96
CA TYR A 158 5.22 4.16 12.49
C TYR A 158 5.56 5.37 11.61
N HIS A 159 4.56 6.03 11.02
CA HIS A 159 4.78 7.22 10.22
C HIS A 159 3.61 8.24 10.34
N PRO A 160 3.40 8.83 11.53
CA PRO A 160 2.27 9.73 11.78
C PRO A 160 2.12 10.86 10.76
N PRO A 161 3.21 11.53 10.28
CA PRO A 161 3.06 12.58 9.27
C PRO A 161 2.44 12.07 7.97
N VAL A 162 2.86 10.92 7.44
CA VAL A 162 2.28 10.37 6.21
C VAL A 162 0.83 9.94 6.42
N SER A 163 0.48 9.37 7.58
CA SER A 163 -0.91 9.05 7.93
C SER A 163 -1.79 10.30 7.87
N ARG A 164 -1.36 11.40 8.50
CA ARG A 164 -2.06 12.69 8.47
C ARG A 164 -2.23 13.22 7.03
N PHE A 165 -1.22 13.11 6.18
CA PHE A 165 -1.32 13.56 4.79
C PHE A 165 -2.29 12.72 3.95
N LEU A 166 -2.48 11.44 4.29
CA LEU A 166 -3.55 10.63 3.69
C LEU A 166 -4.94 11.12 4.10
N GLU A 167 -5.11 11.50 5.37
CA GLU A 167 -6.37 12.02 5.93
C GLU A 167 -6.76 13.37 5.32
N MET A 168 -5.79 14.21 4.93
CA MET A 168 -6.05 15.49 4.23
C MET A 168 -6.89 15.31 2.95
N ARG A 169 -7.01 14.10 2.42
CA ARG A 169 -7.96 13.82 1.34
C ARG A 169 -9.39 14.20 1.70
N GLN A 170 -9.78 14.06 2.96
CA GLN A 170 -11.15 14.39 3.42
C GLN A 170 -11.34 15.92 3.41
N GLU A 171 -10.32 16.66 3.82
CA GLU A 171 -10.36 18.14 3.83
C GLU A 171 -10.26 18.73 2.42
N LEU A 172 -9.35 18.20 1.59
CA LEU A 172 -9.08 18.69 0.25
C LEU A 172 -10.08 18.20 -0.82
N GLY A 173 -10.86 17.14 -0.53
CA GLY A 173 -11.78 16.53 -1.50
C GLY A 173 -11.09 15.76 -2.63
N VAL A 174 -9.76 15.72 -2.68
CA VAL A 174 -8.98 15.08 -3.74
C VAL A 174 -7.92 14.12 -3.19
N ARG A 175 -7.64 13.05 -3.94
CA ARG A 175 -6.51 12.17 -3.63
C ARG A 175 -5.20 12.86 -3.92
N ASN A 176 -4.18 12.58 -3.13
CA ASN A 176 -2.83 13.12 -3.28
C ASN A 176 -1.79 12.00 -3.46
N PHE A 177 -0.54 12.37 -3.74
CA PHE A 177 0.55 11.44 -4.01
C PHE A 177 1.02 10.65 -2.77
N PHE A 178 0.58 10.97 -1.57
CA PHE A 178 0.90 10.16 -0.40
C PHE A 178 0.26 8.77 -0.45
N HIS A 179 -0.82 8.58 -1.22
CA HIS A 179 -1.40 7.25 -1.41
C HIS A 179 -0.42 6.25 -2.06
N PRO A 180 0.25 6.53 -3.19
CA PRO A 180 1.31 5.65 -3.70
C PRO A 180 2.57 5.67 -2.82
N VAL A 181 2.99 6.81 -2.26
CA VAL A 181 4.15 6.88 -1.35
C VAL A 181 4.00 5.95 -0.15
N ALA A 182 2.84 5.97 0.53
CA ALA A 182 2.57 5.12 1.68
C ALA A 182 2.72 3.63 1.35
N ARG A 183 2.28 3.21 0.16
CA ARG A 183 2.44 1.82 -0.31
C ARG A 183 3.88 1.41 -0.57
N MET A 184 4.74 2.36 -0.83
CA MET A 184 6.16 2.11 -1.10
C MET A 184 7.07 2.34 0.11
N LEU A 185 6.55 2.61 1.32
CA LEU A 185 7.37 2.91 2.51
C LEU A 185 8.29 1.77 2.91
N ASN A 186 7.84 0.51 2.78
CA ASN A 186 8.65 -0.67 3.08
C ASN A 186 9.31 -0.61 4.47
N PRO A 187 8.53 -0.64 5.56
CA PRO A 187 9.04 -0.39 6.91
C PRO A 187 10.07 -1.43 7.40
N ALA A 188 10.01 -2.65 6.90
CA ALA A 188 11.00 -3.69 7.22
C ALA A 188 12.22 -3.71 6.27
N ARG A 189 12.30 -2.79 5.30
CA ARG A 189 13.33 -2.80 4.24
C ARG A 189 13.41 -4.15 3.52
N ALA A 190 12.25 -4.75 3.30
CA ALA A 190 12.11 -6.04 2.64
C ALA A 190 12.68 -5.99 1.22
N ALA A 191 13.33 -7.06 0.80
CA ALA A 191 13.82 -7.21 -0.57
C ALA A 191 12.67 -7.46 -1.57
N SER A 192 11.52 -7.91 -1.10
CA SER A 192 10.35 -8.21 -1.92
C SER A 192 9.13 -7.40 -1.48
N GLN A 193 8.46 -6.75 -2.44
CA GLN A 193 7.25 -5.97 -2.18
C GLN A 193 6.10 -6.44 -3.08
N VAL A 194 4.88 -6.56 -2.53
CA VAL A 194 3.66 -6.91 -3.29
C VAL A 194 2.64 -5.79 -3.11
N ILE A 195 2.48 -4.95 -4.12
CA ILE A 195 1.71 -3.70 -4.05
C ILE A 195 0.45 -3.78 -4.90
N GLY A 196 -0.70 -3.56 -4.27
CA GLY A 196 -1.99 -3.42 -4.95
C GLY A 196 -2.30 -1.97 -5.32
N LEU A 197 -2.82 -1.77 -6.52
CA LEU A 197 -3.28 -0.47 -7.02
C LEU A 197 -4.59 -0.62 -7.80
N SER A 198 -5.51 0.33 -7.64
CA SER A 198 -6.74 0.41 -8.45
C SER A 198 -6.68 1.49 -9.54
N HIS A 199 -5.78 2.46 -9.41
CA HIS A 199 -5.74 3.64 -10.29
C HIS A 199 -4.72 3.47 -11.42
N PRO A 200 -5.16 3.30 -12.69
CA PRO A 200 -4.27 2.94 -13.80
C PRO A 200 -3.03 3.82 -13.98
N PRO A 201 -3.08 5.16 -13.89
CA PRO A 201 -1.92 6.02 -14.08
C PRO A 201 -0.75 5.76 -13.12
N TYR A 202 -1.01 5.18 -11.94
CA TYR A 202 0.03 4.86 -10.96
C TYR A 202 0.63 3.47 -11.12
N PHE A 203 0.08 2.63 -11.98
CA PHE A 203 0.52 1.25 -12.13
C PHE A 203 1.98 1.18 -12.63
N GLU A 204 2.24 1.79 -13.78
CA GLU A 204 3.59 1.87 -14.36
C GLU A 204 4.50 2.79 -13.55
N LYS A 205 3.98 3.93 -13.05
CA LYS A 205 4.80 4.85 -12.25
C LYS A 205 5.32 4.22 -10.97
N THR A 206 4.53 3.37 -10.31
CA THR A 206 4.92 2.73 -9.06
C THR A 206 6.05 1.73 -9.29
N ILE A 207 5.95 0.87 -10.29
CA ILE A 207 6.99 -0.13 -10.55
C ILE A 207 8.30 0.53 -11.00
N GLU A 208 8.22 1.59 -11.82
CA GLU A 208 9.39 2.36 -12.24
C GLU A 208 10.02 3.13 -11.06
N ALA A 209 9.21 3.70 -10.17
CA ALA A 209 9.71 4.33 -8.95
C ALA A 209 10.42 3.31 -8.05
N LEU A 210 9.88 2.10 -7.89
CA LEU A 210 10.53 1.03 -7.15
C LEU A 210 11.85 0.61 -7.79
N ARG A 211 11.93 0.54 -9.12
CA ARG A 211 13.19 0.29 -9.84
C ARG A 211 14.21 1.40 -9.57
N MET A 212 13.82 2.67 -9.65
CA MET A 212 14.69 3.80 -9.29
C MET A 212 15.15 3.77 -7.82
N LEU A 213 14.36 3.18 -6.93
CA LEU A 213 14.68 2.97 -5.52
C LEU A 213 15.51 1.70 -5.28
N SER A 214 16.00 1.05 -6.33
CA SER A 214 16.78 -0.19 -6.29
C SER A 214 16.07 -1.31 -5.51
N CYS A 215 14.74 -1.40 -5.63
CA CYS A 215 13.97 -2.50 -5.06
C CYS A 215 14.37 -3.81 -5.80
N PRO A 216 14.89 -4.84 -5.12
CA PRO A 216 15.36 -6.04 -5.80
C PRO A 216 14.24 -6.82 -6.48
N ARG A 217 13.07 -6.88 -5.84
CA ARG A 217 11.91 -7.58 -6.37
C ARG A 217 10.61 -6.90 -5.95
N ALA A 218 9.72 -6.67 -6.92
CA ALA A 218 8.38 -6.19 -6.63
C ALA A 218 7.35 -6.79 -7.57
N LEU A 219 6.14 -6.95 -7.06
CA LEU A 219 4.97 -7.29 -7.85
C LEU A 219 3.93 -6.18 -7.66
N VAL A 220 3.59 -5.49 -8.73
CA VAL A 220 2.51 -4.51 -8.74
C VAL A 220 1.28 -5.14 -9.39
N ILE A 221 0.17 -5.16 -8.66
CA ILE A 221 -1.06 -5.85 -9.03
C ILE A 221 -2.17 -4.82 -9.25
N ARG A 222 -2.90 -4.92 -10.36
CA ARG A 222 -4.14 -4.18 -10.54
C ARG A 222 -5.26 -4.90 -9.78
N GLY A 223 -5.20 -4.78 -8.46
CA GLY A 223 -6.00 -5.56 -7.53
C GLY A 223 -7.46 -5.14 -7.43
N VAL A 224 -8.26 -6.03 -6.92
CA VAL A 224 -9.67 -5.80 -6.62
C VAL A 224 -9.78 -4.74 -5.51
N GLU A 225 -10.51 -3.67 -5.78
CA GLU A 225 -10.65 -2.51 -4.89
C GLU A 225 -9.32 -1.86 -4.43
N GLY A 226 -8.17 -2.28 -5.00
CA GLY A 226 -6.86 -1.66 -4.80
C GLY A 226 -5.93 -2.35 -3.80
N ASP A 227 -6.33 -3.47 -3.19
CA ASP A 227 -5.45 -4.35 -2.46
C ASP A 227 -4.71 -5.31 -3.40
N PRO A 228 -3.58 -5.92 -3.00
CA PRO A 228 -2.79 -6.78 -3.87
C PRO A 228 -3.42 -8.18 -4.03
N GLU A 229 -4.60 -8.22 -4.60
CA GLU A 229 -5.43 -9.41 -4.75
C GLU A 229 -5.69 -9.70 -6.22
N LEU A 230 -5.63 -10.97 -6.58
CA LEU A 230 -6.01 -11.45 -7.91
C LEU A 230 -7.53 -11.60 -8.00
N SER A 231 -8.12 -11.14 -9.08
CA SER A 231 -9.55 -11.29 -9.31
C SER A 231 -9.87 -12.70 -9.79
N ILE A 232 -10.91 -13.33 -9.22
CA ILE A 232 -11.51 -14.54 -9.77
C ILE A 232 -12.64 -14.24 -10.78
N GLY A 233 -13.02 -12.97 -10.91
CA GLY A 233 -14.07 -12.53 -11.84
C GLY A 233 -13.56 -11.98 -13.17
N ASN A 234 -12.28 -11.62 -13.25
CA ASN A 234 -11.66 -11.04 -14.43
C ASN A 234 -10.17 -11.38 -14.48
N SER A 235 -9.57 -11.22 -15.65
CA SER A 235 -8.12 -11.24 -15.74
C SER A 235 -7.49 -10.09 -14.95
N THR A 236 -6.41 -10.34 -14.26
CA THR A 236 -5.67 -9.36 -13.47
C THR A 236 -4.34 -9.05 -14.15
N ARG A 237 -4.09 -7.77 -14.42
CA ARG A 237 -2.81 -7.30 -14.95
C ARG A 237 -1.81 -7.12 -13.81
N LEU A 238 -0.58 -7.60 -14.04
CA LEU A 238 0.53 -7.53 -13.11
C LEU A 238 1.77 -6.97 -13.81
N LEU A 239 2.65 -6.32 -13.02
CA LEU A 239 4.00 -5.96 -13.41
C LEU A 239 4.96 -6.56 -12.38
N GLU A 240 5.89 -7.38 -12.83
CA GLU A 240 6.97 -7.89 -11.99
C GLU A 240 8.24 -7.08 -12.24
N LEU A 241 8.87 -6.59 -11.16
CA LEU A 241 10.24 -6.10 -11.14
C LEU A 241 11.12 -7.21 -10.56
N LYS A 242 12.10 -7.64 -11.33
CA LYS A 242 13.13 -8.58 -10.90
C LYS A 242 14.42 -8.29 -11.65
N ASP A 243 15.54 -8.20 -10.94
CA ASP A 243 16.85 -7.94 -11.51
C ASP A 243 16.83 -6.73 -12.46
N GLU A 244 16.25 -5.61 -12.00
CA GLU A 244 16.05 -4.34 -12.71
C GLU A 244 15.15 -4.43 -13.98
N ARG A 245 14.65 -5.60 -14.31
CA ARG A 245 13.71 -5.79 -15.43
C ARG A 245 12.28 -5.72 -14.98
N ILE A 246 11.46 -5.03 -15.74
CA ILE A 246 10.01 -4.97 -15.56
C ILE A 246 9.37 -5.84 -16.62
N THR A 247 8.62 -6.86 -16.18
CA THR A 247 7.92 -7.80 -17.06
C THR A 247 6.41 -7.71 -16.81
N PRO A 248 5.62 -7.31 -17.81
CA PRO A 248 4.17 -7.36 -17.70
C PRO A 248 3.66 -8.78 -17.93
N PHE A 249 2.64 -9.19 -17.17
CA PHE A 249 1.88 -10.40 -17.42
C PHE A 249 0.44 -10.25 -16.97
N THR A 250 -0.39 -11.19 -17.37
CA THR A 250 -1.82 -11.23 -17.03
C THR A 250 -2.13 -12.58 -16.43
N PHE A 251 -2.68 -12.57 -15.22
CA PHE A 251 -3.22 -13.74 -14.56
C PHE A 251 -4.69 -13.92 -14.93
N GLN A 252 -5.10 -15.15 -15.18
CA GLN A 252 -6.49 -15.55 -15.34
C GLN A 252 -6.84 -16.63 -14.31
N PRO A 253 -8.05 -16.66 -13.74
CA PRO A 253 -8.45 -17.67 -12.74
C PRO A 253 -8.17 -19.10 -13.19
N LYS A 254 -8.40 -19.40 -14.46
CA LYS A 254 -8.13 -20.73 -15.06
C LYS A 254 -6.65 -21.15 -14.96
N ASP A 255 -5.70 -20.19 -14.88
CA ASP A 255 -4.27 -20.49 -14.77
C ASP A 255 -3.94 -21.13 -13.41
N ALA A 256 -4.82 -20.91 -12.41
CA ALA A 256 -4.78 -21.54 -11.09
C ALA A 256 -5.83 -22.68 -10.94
N GLY A 257 -6.47 -23.13 -12.02
CA GLY A 257 -7.51 -24.15 -11.97
C GLY A 257 -8.83 -23.68 -11.32
N LEU A 258 -9.02 -22.36 -11.19
CA LEU A 258 -10.21 -21.79 -10.59
C LEU A 258 -11.28 -21.47 -11.63
N ALA A 259 -12.55 -21.72 -11.28
CA ALA A 259 -13.69 -21.23 -12.05
C ALA A 259 -13.78 -19.70 -11.96
N MET A 260 -14.26 -19.07 -13.03
CA MET A 260 -14.57 -17.64 -12.99
C MET A 260 -15.86 -17.39 -12.20
N ALA A 261 -15.81 -16.40 -11.29
CA ALA A 261 -16.96 -15.89 -10.57
C ALA A 261 -17.37 -14.51 -11.10
N THR A 262 -18.62 -14.15 -10.98
CA THR A 262 -19.08 -12.78 -11.24
C THR A 262 -18.73 -11.87 -10.08
N PHE A 263 -18.63 -10.54 -10.32
CA PHE A 263 -18.43 -9.56 -9.23
C PHE A 263 -19.53 -9.70 -8.16
N ARG A 264 -20.77 -10.00 -8.54
CA ARG A 264 -21.88 -10.19 -7.62
C ARG A 264 -21.67 -11.38 -6.69
N GLU A 265 -21.02 -12.45 -7.14
CA GLU A 265 -20.67 -13.61 -6.30
C GLU A 265 -19.52 -13.31 -5.36
N MET A 266 -18.59 -12.43 -5.76
CA MET A 266 -17.50 -11.96 -4.92
C MET A 266 -17.92 -10.84 -3.95
N ALA A 267 -18.99 -10.10 -4.27
CA ALA A 267 -19.54 -9.02 -3.46
C ALA A 267 -20.46 -9.57 -2.36
N GLY A 268 -20.85 -8.73 -1.42
CA GLY A 268 -21.78 -9.12 -0.36
C GLY A 268 -21.18 -8.94 1.04
N PHE A 269 -20.11 -8.15 1.13
CA PHE A 269 -19.48 -7.76 2.38
C PHE A 269 -19.55 -6.23 2.54
N PRO A 270 -20.72 -5.64 2.81
CA PRO A 270 -20.82 -4.22 3.07
C PRO A 270 -20.00 -3.85 4.32
N ALA A 271 -19.67 -2.56 4.47
CA ALA A 271 -18.75 -2.08 5.49
C ALA A 271 -19.14 -2.46 6.94
N GLU A 272 -20.41 -2.75 7.19
CA GLU A 272 -20.96 -3.11 8.50
C GLU A 272 -20.79 -4.60 8.86
N GLN A 273 -20.31 -5.45 7.94
CA GLN A 273 -20.23 -6.90 8.15
C GLN A 273 -18.81 -7.39 8.47
N ARG A 274 -18.09 -6.68 9.34
CA ARG A 274 -16.71 -7.03 9.74
C ARG A 274 -16.63 -8.36 10.49
N GLU A 275 -17.59 -8.61 11.37
CA GLU A 275 -17.68 -9.84 12.16
C GLU A 275 -17.90 -11.08 11.27
N ARG A 276 -18.79 -10.96 10.28
CA ARG A 276 -19.01 -12.02 9.29
C ARG A 276 -17.77 -12.31 8.49
N GLU A 277 -17.03 -11.27 8.09
CA GLU A 277 -15.78 -11.42 7.35
C GLU A 277 -14.72 -12.11 8.21
N ALA A 278 -14.56 -11.71 9.46
CA ALA A 278 -13.63 -12.35 10.39
C ALA A 278 -13.97 -13.81 10.65
N ASP A 279 -15.26 -14.16 10.80
CA ASP A 279 -15.71 -15.55 10.94
C ASP A 279 -15.37 -16.38 9.69
N LEU A 280 -15.65 -15.84 8.52
CA LEU A 280 -15.30 -16.49 7.26
C LEU A 280 -13.80 -16.76 7.14
N ILE A 281 -12.96 -15.80 7.51
CA ILE A 281 -11.49 -15.98 7.51
C ILE A 281 -11.09 -17.09 8.48
N LYS A 282 -11.62 -17.11 9.71
CA LYS A 282 -11.33 -18.16 10.69
C LYS A 282 -11.64 -19.55 10.15
N ARG A 283 -12.81 -19.73 9.59
CA ARG A 283 -13.28 -20.99 9.01
C ARG A 283 -12.44 -21.41 7.79
N LEU A 284 -12.05 -20.46 6.95
CA LEU A 284 -11.20 -20.70 5.79
C LEU A 284 -9.80 -21.16 6.22
N VAL A 285 -9.18 -20.47 7.17
CA VAL A 285 -7.84 -20.81 7.68
C VAL A 285 -7.87 -22.14 8.45
N ALA A 286 -8.98 -22.45 9.13
CA ALA A 286 -9.20 -23.75 9.78
C ALA A 286 -9.53 -24.90 8.79
N ASN A 287 -9.63 -24.60 7.49
CA ASN A 287 -10.04 -25.55 6.44
C ASN A 287 -11.44 -26.16 6.66
N GLU A 288 -12.33 -25.42 7.33
CA GLU A 288 -13.73 -25.81 7.56
C GLU A 288 -14.62 -25.50 6.36
N ILE A 289 -14.18 -24.59 5.48
CA ILE A 289 -14.87 -24.22 4.24
C ILE A 289 -13.88 -24.30 3.08
N GLN A 290 -14.38 -24.83 1.97
CA GLN A 290 -13.68 -24.87 0.69
C GLN A 290 -14.54 -24.15 -0.33
N GLY A 291 -13.94 -23.41 -1.20
CA GLY A 291 -14.62 -22.73 -2.29
C GLY A 291 -13.87 -21.49 -2.73
N GLY A 292 -13.91 -21.23 -4.01
CA GLY A 292 -13.35 -20.04 -4.64
C GLY A 292 -14.35 -18.89 -4.67
#